data_44f67e23469bcb871edf2a6af329a1fc
#
_entry.id   44f67e23469bcb871edf2a6af329a1fc
#
_cell.length_a   1.000
_cell.length_b   1.000
_cell.length_c   1.000
_cell.angle_alpha   90.00
_cell.angle_beta   90.00
_cell.angle_gamma   90.00
#
_symmetry.space_group_name_H-M   'P 1'
#
loop_
_entity.id
_entity.type
_entity.pdbx_description
1 polymer ?
#
loop_
_entity_poly.entity_id
_entity_poly.type
_entity_poly.pdbx_seq_one_letter_code
_entity_poly.pdbx_strand_id
1 'polypeptide(L)'
;DVYKRQSIARALVRKPEILIMDDSSSALDYATDARLRQAISQMASEVTVFIVSQRAASVRGADQILVLDDGKVVGAGKHEQLLQSCEIYREIYESQYGKEKVK
;
A
#
# COMPACT_ATOMS: atom_id res chain seq x y z
N ASP A 1 1.24 -11.84 11.21
CA ASP A 1 1.51 -13.06 11.91
C ASP A 1 2.68 -13.83 11.28
N VAL A 2 3.06 -14.93 11.90
CA VAL A 2 4.25 -15.67 11.51
C VAL A 2 4.17 -16.21 10.09
N TYR A 3 3.02 -16.70 9.70
CA TYR A 3 2.82 -17.25 8.36
C TYR A 3 3.01 -16.23 7.27
N LYS A 4 2.44 -15.04 7.44
CA LYS A 4 2.57 -13.98 6.45
C LYS A 4 4.01 -13.52 6.32
N ARG A 5 4.71 -13.38 7.43
CA ARG A 5 6.11 -12.97 7.41
C ARG A 5 6.98 -13.98 6.65
N GLN A 6 6.73 -15.26 6.88
CA GLN A 6 7.48 -16.30 6.19
C GLN A 6 7.21 -16.30 4.70
N SER A 7 5.95 -16.10 4.30
CA SER A 7 5.58 -16.06 2.89
C SER A 7 6.25 -14.88 2.17
N ILE A 8 6.29 -13.74 2.81
CA ILE A 8 6.93 -12.55 2.24
C ILE A 8 8.44 -12.76 2.16
N ALA A 9 9.04 -13.30 3.21
CA ALA A 9 10.47 -13.57 3.21
C ALA A 9 10.87 -14.54 2.11
N ARG A 10 10.08 -15.57 1.87
CA ARG A 10 10.34 -16.51 0.77
C ARG A 10 10.29 -15.82 -0.58
N ALA A 11 9.30 -14.94 -0.78
CA ALA A 11 9.19 -14.21 -2.02
C ALA A 11 10.42 -13.33 -2.25
N LEU A 12 10.89 -12.65 -1.21
CA LEU A 12 12.04 -11.76 -1.32
C LEU A 12 13.34 -12.52 -1.60
N VAL A 13 13.50 -13.71 -1.00
CA VAL A 13 14.70 -14.53 -1.21
C VAL A 13 14.84 -14.96 -2.66
N ARG A 14 13.72 -15.13 -3.34
CA ARG A 14 13.74 -15.51 -4.76
C ARG A 14 14.10 -14.37 -5.70
N LYS A 15 14.22 -13.16 -5.18
CA LYS A 15 14.56 -11.96 -5.96
C LYS A 15 13.68 -11.78 -7.20
N PRO A 16 12.35 -11.68 -7.01
CA PRO A 16 11.44 -11.58 -8.14
C PRO A 16 11.58 -10.22 -8.83
N GLU A 17 11.21 -10.17 -10.10
CA GLU A 17 11.10 -8.90 -10.82
C GLU A 17 9.83 -8.16 -10.42
N ILE A 18 8.79 -8.89 -10.08
CA ILE A 18 7.49 -8.34 -9.66
C ILE A 18 7.12 -8.99 -8.35
N LEU A 19 6.80 -8.17 -7.37
CA LEU A 19 6.33 -8.63 -6.07
C LEU A 19 4.91 -8.11 -5.85
N ILE A 20 3.99 -9.02 -5.55
CA ILE A 20 2.61 -8.65 -5.27
C ILE A 20 2.34 -8.91 -3.78
N MET A 21 1.97 -7.86 -3.07
CA MET A 21 1.63 -7.94 -1.66
C MET A 21 0.14 -7.68 -1.49
N ASP A 22 -0.59 -8.73 -1.16
CA ASP A 22 -2.01 -8.60 -0.88
C ASP A 22 -2.19 -8.43 0.62
N ASP A 23 -2.43 -7.21 1.03
CA ASP A 23 -2.64 -6.87 2.44
C ASP A 23 -4.11 -7.00 2.79
N SER A 24 -4.62 -8.20 2.67
CA SER A 24 -6.03 -8.46 2.90
C SER A 24 -6.38 -8.59 4.39
N SER A 25 -5.40 -8.55 5.25
CA SER A 25 -5.65 -8.64 6.69
C SER A 25 -4.75 -7.66 7.43
N SER A 26 -5.21 -7.25 8.60
CA SER A 26 -4.48 -6.35 9.47
C SER A 26 -3.64 -7.10 10.50
N ALA A 27 -3.24 -8.34 10.20
CA ALA A 27 -2.58 -9.20 11.16
C ALA A 27 -1.17 -8.73 11.55
N LEU A 28 -0.51 -7.94 10.70
CA LEU A 28 0.80 -7.39 11.02
C LEU A 28 0.63 -6.13 11.87
N ASP A 29 1.44 -6.01 12.93
CA ASP A 29 1.43 -4.79 13.71
C ASP A 29 2.15 -3.65 12.95
N TYR A 30 1.96 -2.43 13.43
CA TYR A 30 2.51 -1.26 12.73
C TYR A 30 4.01 -1.27 12.61
N ALA A 31 4.71 -1.71 13.65
CA ALA A 31 6.16 -1.71 13.63
C ALA A 31 6.70 -2.70 12.60
N THR A 32 6.11 -3.90 12.56
CA THR A 32 6.51 -4.92 11.60
C THR A 32 6.20 -4.48 10.18
N ASP A 33 5.02 -3.90 9.97
CA ASP A 33 4.61 -3.41 8.66
C ASP A 33 5.54 -2.31 8.16
N ALA A 34 5.94 -1.40 9.05
CA ALA A 34 6.87 -0.32 8.69
C ALA A 34 8.24 -0.85 8.31
N ARG A 35 8.76 -1.83 9.04
CA ARG A 35 10.04 -2.45 8.72
C ARG A 35 9.99 -3.16 7.38
N LEU A 36 8.89 -3.85 7.11
CA LEU A 36 8.73 -4.57 5.86
C LEU A 36 8.68 -3.60 4.68
N ARG A 37 7.94 -2.50 4.81
CA ARG A 37 7.88 -1.50 3.75
C ARG A 37 9.21 -0.83 3.51
N GLN A 38 9.99 -0.62 4.58
CA GLN A 38 11.32 -0.05 4.43
C GLN A 38 12.25 -0.99 3.68
N ALA A 39 12.20 -2.28 4.00
CA ALA A 39 13.01 -3.28 3.31
C ALA A 39 12.64 -3.35 1.83
N ILE A 40 11.35 -3.31 1.52
CA ILE A 40 10.87 -3.33 0.14
C ILE A 40 11.31 -2.06 -0.59
N SER A 41 11.25 -0.92 0.08
CA SER A 41 11.67 0.35 -0.50
C SER A 41 13.14 0.32 -0.92
N GLN A 42 14.00 -0.33 -0.13
CA GLN A 42 15.41 -0.47 -0.46
C GLN A 42 15.64 -1.33 -1.69
N MET A 43 14.69 -2.22 -2.01
CA MET A 43 14.77 -3.10 -3.16
C MET A 43 14.04 -2.54 -4.38
N ALA A 44 13.40 -1.38 -4.25
CA ALA A 44 12.48 -0.87 -5.27
C ALA A 44 13.15 -0.61 -6.63
N SER A 45 14.47 -0.40 -6.65
CA SER A 45 15.19 -0.20 -7.91
C SER A 45 15.29 -1.49 -8.73
N GLU A 46 15.09 -2.64 -8.11
CA GLU A 46 15.24 -3.94 -8.74
C GLU A 46 13.93 -4.69 -8.90
N VAL A 47 12.90 -4.27 -8.18
CA VAL A 47 11.63 -5.00 -8.07
C VAL A 47 10.48 -4.03 -8.26
N THR A 48 9.52 -4.41 -9.10
CA THR A 48 8.26 -3.70 -9.19
C THR A 48 7.32 -4.27 -8.13
N VAL A 49 6.83 -3.43 -7.24
CA VAL A 49 6.02 -3.86 -6.12
C VAL A 49 4.57 -3.40 -6.30
N PHE A 50 3.65 -4.35 -6.25
CA PHE A 50 2.21 -4.06 -6.23
C PHE A 50 1.68 -4.31 -4.83
N ILE A 51 1.05 -3.31 -4.24
CA ILE A 51 0.47 -3.44 -2.90
C ILE A 51 -1.04 -3.31 -3.04
N VAL A 52 -1.75 -4.34 -2.62
CA VAL A 52 -3.22 -4.33 -2.59
C VAL A 52 -3.65 -4.13 -1.15
N SER A 53 -4.28 -3.02 -0.85
CA SER A 53 -4.63 -2.69 0.53
C SER A 53 -5.85 -1.78 0.59
N GLN A 54 -6.61 -1.92 1.66
CA GLN A 54 -7.68 -0.98 2.00
C GLN A 54 -7.22 0.12 2.94
N ARG A 55 -5.95 0.09 3.34
CA ARG A 55 -5.41 1.07 4.28
C ARG A 55 -4.61 2.13 3.53
N ALA A 56 -4.98 3.39 3.72
CA ALA A 56 -4.27 4.50 3.10
C ALA A 56 -2.79 4.53 3.53
N ALA A 57 -2.52 4.15 4.79
CA ALA A 57 -1.15 4.14 5.31
C ALA A 57 -0.24 3.21 4.50
N SER A 58 -0.78 2.12 3.96
CA SER A 58 0.02 1.15 3.22
C SER A 58 0.38 1.62 1.81
N VAL A 59 -0.42 2.51 1.24
CA VAL A 59 -0.27 2.88 -0.17
C VAL A 59 0.19 4.32 -0.38
N ARG A 60 0.14 5.16 0.64
CA ARG A 60 0.40 6.60 0.48
C ARG A 60 1.79 6.93 -0.04
N GLY A 61 2.75 6.05 0.16
CA GLY A 61 4.11 6.24 -0.33
C GLY A 61 4.39 5.65 -1.70
N ALA A 62 3.39 5.06 -2.34
CA ALA A 62 3.58 4.44 -3.64
C ALA A 62 3.82 5.46 -4.74
N ASP A 63 4.54 5.05 -5.76
CA ASP A 63 4.80 5.91 -6.93
C ASP A 63 3.52 6.16 -7.72
N GLN A 64 2.61 5.20 -7.69
CA GLN A 64 1.31 5.34 -8.33
C GLN A 64 0.29 4.55 -7.55
N ILE A 65 -0.87 5.16 -7.31
CA ILE A 65 -1.98 4.54 -6.62
C ILE A 65 -3.14 4.43 -7.61
N LEU A 66 -3.73 3.24 -7.70
CA LEU A 66 -4.95 3.04 -8.44
C LEU A 66 -6.09 2.83 -7.45
N VAL A 67 -7.13 3.63 -7.57
CA VAL A 67 -8.29 3.53 -6.71
C VAL A 67 -9.37 2.76 -7.46
N LEU A 68 -9.79 1.65 -6.87
CA LEU A 68 -10.79 0.77 -7.49
C LEU A 68 -12.11 0.89 -6.73
N ASP A 69 -13.19 1.01 -7.47
CA ASP A 69 -14.53 1.02 -6.90
C ASP A 69 -15.46 0.30 -7.88
N ASP A 70 -16.16 -0.69 -7.37
CA ASP A 70 -17.12 -1.49 -8.15
C ASP A 70 -16.48 -2.04 -9.42
N GLY A 71 -15.25 -2.56 -9.29
CA GLY A 71 -14.55 -3.18 -10.41
C GLY A 71 -13.97 -2.21 -11.43
N LYS A 72 -13.98 -0.92 -11.14
CA LYS A 72 -13.48 0.10 -12.07
C LYS A 72 -12.42 0.96 -11.41
N VAL A 73 -11.49 1.45 -12.22
CA VAL A 73 -10.50 2.41 -11.76
C VAL A 73 -11.15 3.79 -11.77
N VAL A 74 -11.32 4.36 -10.58
CA VAL A 74 -11.95 5.67 -10.41
C VAL A 74 -10.94 6.77 -10.10
N GLY A 75 -9.67 6.42 -9.90
CA GLY A 75 -8.62 7.39 -9.67
C GLY A 75 -7.26 6.77 -9.88
N ALA A 76 -6.31 7.57 -10.34
CA ALA A 76 -4.93 7.14 -10.54
C ALA A 76 -4.00 8.32 -10.32
N GLY A 77 -2.91 8.10 -9.58
CA GLY A 77 -1.95 9.15 -9.30
C GLY A 77 -1.26 8.93 -7.98
N LYS A 78 -0.59 9.95 -7.51
CA LYS A 78 0.05 9.90 -6.21
C LYS A 78 -0.92 10.32 -5.12
N HIS A 79 -0.56 9.99 -3.89
CA HIS A 79 -1.39 10.27 -2.71
C HIS A 79 -1.90 11.72 -2.69
N GLU A 80 -1.00 12.69 -2.83
CA GLU A 80 -1.39 14.09 -2.75
C GLU A 80 -2.31 14.50 -3.87
N GLN A 81 -2.08 13.96 -5.08
CA GLN A 81 -2.93 14.23 -6.22
C GLN A 81 -4.34 13.68 -6.00
N LEU A 82 -4.42 12.47 -5.47
CA LEU A 82 -5.71 11.82 -5.25
C LEU A 82 -6.51 12.46 -4.13
N LEU A 83 -5.85 13.01 -3.12
CA LEU A 83 -6.56 13.74 -2.07
C LEU A 83 -7.29 14.96 -2.64
N GLN A 84 -6.79 15.53 -3.73
CA GLN A 84 -7.42 16.67 -4.36
C GLN A 84 -8.40 16.29 -5.46
N SER A 85 -8.10 15.24 -6.22
CA SER A 85 -8.83 14.93 -7.44
C SER A 85 -9.79 13.75 -7.31
N CYS A 86 -9.61 12.89 -6.34
CA CYS A 86 -10.43 11.69 -6.20
C CYS A 86 -11.22 11.72 -4.89
N GLU A 87 -12.51 11.97 -4.99
CA GLU A 87 -13.37 12.05 -3.81
C GLU A 87 -13.41 10.74 -3.04
N ILE A 88 -13.44 9.61 -3.73
CA ILE A 88 -13.47 8.30 -3.09
C ILE A 88 -12.19 8.07 -2.28
N TYR A 89 -11.04 8.41 -2.84
CA TYR A 89 -9.78 8.26 -2.12
C TYR A 89 -9.74 9.15 -0.89
N ARG A 90 -10.19 10.38 -1.02
CA ARG A 90 -10.25 11.32 0.10
C ARG A 90 -11.17 10.81 1.20
N GLU A 91 -12.32 10.26 0.85
CA GLU A 91 -13.24 9.69 1.84
C GLU A 91 -12.62 8.52 2.59
N ILE A 92 -11.89 7.64 1.88
CA ILE A 92 -11.20 6.53 2.50
C ILE A 92 -10.16 7.05 3.49
N TYR A 93 -9.37 8.03 3.06
CA TYR A 93 -8.33 8.59 3.90
C TYR A 93 -8.91 9.26 5.15
N GLU A 94 -9.96 10.06 4.98
CA GLU A 94 -10.60 10.75 6.10
C GLU A 94 -11.24 9.77 7.08
N SER A 95 -11.79 8.67 6.59
CA SER A 95 -12.39 7.67 7.46
C SER A 95 -11.35 6.98 8.34
N GLN A 96 -10.11 6.90 7.89
CA GLN A 96 -9.03 6.24 8.62
C GLN A 96 -8.23 7.20 9.51
N TYR A 97 -8.09 8.45 9.08
CA TYR A 97 -7.26 9.42 9.79
C TYR A 97 -8.02 10.60 10.38
N GLY A 98 -9.27 10.81 9.95
CA GLY A 98 -10.03 11.97 10.35
C GLY A 98 -9.70 13.20 9.49
N LYS A 99 -10.65 14.15 9.46
CA LYS A 99 -10.53 15.32 8.59
C LYS A 99 -9.38 16.26 8.96
N GLU A 100 -9.03 16.29 10.24
CA GLU A 100 -7.99 17.19 10.71
C GLU A 100 -6.62 16.87 10.16
N LYS A 101 -6.41 15.64 9.71
CA LYS A 101 -5.13 15.19 9.21
C LYS A 101 -5.00 15.27 7.69
N VAL A 102 -6.02 15.77 7.04
CA VAL A 102 -6.03 15.86 5.56
C VAL A 102 -5.27 17.08 5.05
N LYS A 103 -4.99 18.00 5.90
CA LYS A 103 -4.30 19.25 5.52
C LYS A 103 -2.93 19.04 4.92
#